data_39d4e1338a109c657d0e26f6961be67e
#
_entry.id   39d4e1338a109c657d0e26f6961be67e
#
_cell.length_a   1.000
_cell.length_b   1.000
_cell.length_c   1.000
_cell.angle_alpha   90.00
_cell.angle_beta   90.00
_cell.angle_gamma   90.00
#
_symmetry.space_group_name_H-M   'P 1'
#
loop_
_entity.id
_entity.type
_entity.pdbx_description
1 polymer ?
#
loop_
_entity_poly.entity_id
_entity_poly.type
_entity_poly.pdbx_seq_one_letter_code
_entity_poly.pdbx_strand_id
1 'polypeptide(L)'
;MTRIAAWLSWFAVLLVLWLVLVGTVQDVEIIAGLCAAVIGATAAEVVRSQGLLGFRVEWRWLRQTWKPLLRVVPDFFVVLFALARPRPGSFRTVSFPTGGTRDVDAGRRAFVVLAPSLAPNSLVVDADAETGEVLVHDLVPSAASPGLP
;
A
#
# COMPACT_ATOMS: atom_id res chain seq x y z
N MET A 1 7.82 17.94 -11.65
CA MET A 1 6.39 18.24 -11.94
C MET A 1 6.06 19.63 -11.45
N THR A 2 5.29 20.42 -12.19
CA THR A 2 4.77 21.70 -11.71
C THR A 2 3.77 21.45 -10.57
N ARG A 3 3.59 22.45 -9.69
CA ARG A 3 2.63 22.35 -8.57
C ARG A 3 1.21 22.00 -9.06
N ILE A 4 0.78 22.63 -10.14
CA ILE A 4 -0.54 22.41 -10.73
C ILE A 4 -0.67 20.96 -11.24
N ALA A 5 0.34 20.43 -11.92
CA ALA A 5 0.29 19.06 -12.42
C ALA A 5 0.23 18.02 -11.29
N ALA A 6 0.96 18.26 -10.18
CA ALA A 6 0.88 17.39 -9.00
C ALA A 6 -0.49 17.45 -8.34
N TRP A 7 -1.03 18.66 -8.16
CA TRP A 7 -2.38 18.83 -7.59
C TRP A 7 -3.45 18.15 -8.44
N LEU A 8 -3.43 18.35 -9.76
CA LEU A 8 -4.36 17.70 -10.68
C LEU A 8 -4.24 16.16 -10.65
N SER A 9 -3.03 15.64 -10.51
CA SER A 9 -2.82 14.19 -10.37
C SER A 9 -3.47 13.63 -9.11
N TRP A 10 -3.27 14.32 -7.96
CA TRP A 10 -3.91 13.93 -6.70
C TRP A 10 -5.43 14.03 -6.78
N PHE A 11 -5.94 15.12 -7.35
CA PHE A 11 -7.37 15.32 -7.55
C PHE A 11 -7.98 14.18 -8.37
N ALA A 12 -7.38 13.85 -9.53
CA ALA A 12 -7.88 12.78 -10.39
C ALA A 12 -7.86 11.41 -9.69
N VAL A 13 -6.77 11.07 -8.99
CA VAL A 13 -6.65 9.80 -8.26
C VAL A 13 -7.69 9.70 -7.15
N LEU A 14 -7.86 10.76 -6.35
CA LEU A 14 -8.82 10.77 -5.25
C LEU A 14 -10.27 10.72 -5.74
N LEU A 15 -10.59 11.40 -6.84
CA LEU A 15 -11.92 11.36 -7.44
C LEU A 15 -12.23 9.96 -7.99
N VAL A 16 -11.29 9.33 -8.70
CA VAL A 16 -11.46 7.95 -9.19
C VAL A 16 -11.64 7.00 -8.01
N LEU A 17 -10.81 7.14 -6.97
CA LEU A 17 -10.93 6.31 -5.77
C LEU A 17 -12.30 6.47 -5.11
N TRP A 18 -12.79 7.70 -4.98
CA TRP A 18 -14.14 7.97 -4.45
C TRP A 18 -15.21 7.25 -5.26
N LEU A 19 -15.22 7.43 -6.58
CA LEU A 19 -16.23 6.82 -7.45
C LEU A 19 -16.20 5.28 -7.39
N VAL A 20 -15.01 4.68 -7.30
CA VAL A 20 -14.86 3.23 -7.16
C VAL A 20 -15.39 2.74 -5.80
N LEU A 21 -15.14 3.47 -4.72
CA LEU A 21 -15.59 3.08 -3.37
C LEU A 21 -17.10 3.23 -3.19
N VAL A 22 -17.68 4.28 -3.76
CA VAL A 22 -19.13 4.52 -3.63
C VAL A 22 -19.93 3.58 -4.53
N GLY A 23 -19.38 3.19 -5.69
CA GLY A 23 -20.00 2.24 -6.62
C GLY A 23 -21.26 2.78 -7.34
N THR A 24 -21.59 4.06 -7.15
CA THR A 24 -22.73 4.72 -7.79
C THR A 24 -22.30 6.04 -8.43
N VAL A 25 -23.02 6.49 -9.47
CA VAL A 25 -22.70 7.72 -10.21
C VAL A 25 -23.92 8.64 -10.16
N GLN A 26 -24.41 8.94 -8.94
CA GLN A 26 -25.49 9.90 -8.74
C GLN A 26 -24.91 11.32 -8.59
N ASP A 27 -25.69 12.33 -8.92
CA ASP A 27 -25.24 13.72 -8.87
C ASP A 27 -24.71 14.13 -7.50
N VAL A 28 -25.38 13.70 -6.44
CA VAL A 28 -24.97 13.97 -5.05
C VAL A 28 -23.60 13.36 -4.74
N GLU A 29 -23.36 12.13 -5.19
CA GLU A 29 -22.09 11.41 -5.00
C GLU A 29 -20.95 12.05 -5.80
N ILE A 30 -21.25 12.50 -7.01
CA ILE A 30 -20.26 13.21 -7.83
C ILE A 30 -19.87 14.53 -7.16
N ILE A 31 -20.83 15.31 -6.69
CA ILE A 31 -20.57 16.58 -5.99
C ILE A 31 -19.74 16.34 -4.71
N ALA A 32 -20.15 15.36 -3.92
CA ALA A 32 -19.42 14.99 -2.71
C ALA A 32 -17.98 14.54 -3.02
N GLY A 33 -17.82 13.73 -4.06
CA GLY A 33 -16.51 13.27 -4.53
C GLY A 33 -15.61 14.40 -5.03
N LEU A 34 -16.18 15.35 -5.77
CA LEU A 34 -15.45 16.54 -6.22
C LEU A 34 -14.96 17.37 -5.02
N CYS A 35 -15.83 17.64 -4.05
CA CYS A 35 -15.46 18.36 -2.84
C CYS A 35 -14.36 17.63 -2.04
N ALA A 36 -14.54 16.32 -1.82
CA ALA A 36 -13.56 15.50 -1.11
C ALA A 36 -12.20 15.46 -1.84
N ALA A 37 -12.22 15.32 -3.17
CA ALA A 37 -11.01 15.30 -4.00
C ALA A 37 -10.27 16.66 -3.98
N VAL A 38 -10.99 17.79 -3.99
CA VAL A 38 -10.39 19.14 -3.86
C VAL A 38 -9.70 19.28 -2.51
N ILE A 39 -10.39 18.93 -1.42
CA ILE A 39 -9.82 19.02 -0.06
C ILE A 39 -8.59 18.12 0.04
N GLY A 40 -8.71 16.87 -0.38
CA GLY A 40 -7.61 15.90 -0.32
C GLY A 40 -6.41 16.29 -1.18
N ALA A 41 -6.62 16.76 -2.41
CA ALA A 41 -5.55 17.23 -3.29
C ALA A 41 -4.83 18.47 -2.72
N THR A 42 -5.58 19.36 -2.09
CA THR A 42 -5.01 20.55 -1.44
C THR A 42 -4.19 20.16 -0.22
N ALA A 43 -4.69 19.25 0.61
CA ALA A 43 -3.95 18.73 1.75
C ALA A 43 -2.65 18.02 1.32
N ALA A 44 -2.73 17.17 0.28
CA ALA A 44 -1.57 16.49 -0.27
C ALA A 44 -0.51 17.47 -0.80
N GLU A 45 -0.94 18.56 -1.46
CA GLU A 45 0.00 19.59 -1.94
C GLU A 45 0.64 20.37 -0.79
N VAL A 46 -0.09 20.64 0.28
CA VAL A 46 0.46 21.26 1.49
C VAL A 46 1.56 20.37 2.08
N VAL A 47 1.28 19.09 2.29
CA VAL A 47 2.25 18.11 2.82
C VAL A 47 3.46 17.99 1.89
N ARG A 48 3.24 17.96 0.57
CA ARG A 48 4.31 17.95 -0.43
C ARG A 48 5.18 19.21 -0.37
N SER A 49 4.56 20.36 -0.18
CA SER A 49 5.29 21.64 -0.11
C SER A 49 6.19 21.75 1.13
N GLN A 50 5.88 21.02 2.18
CA GLN A 50 6.68 20.89 3.40
C GLN A 50 7.86 19.91 3.25
N GLY A 51 8.01 19.27 2.08
CA GLY A 51 9.07 18.29 1.84
C GLY A 51 8.82 16.91 2.49
N LEU A 52 7.64 16.71 3.08
CA LEU A 52 7.29 15.45 3.77
C LEU A 52 6.87 14.33 2.80
N LEU A 53 6.55 14.65 1.56
CA LEU A 53 6.21 13.70 0.50
C LEU A 53 7.36 13.55 -0.50
N GLY A 54 8.53 13.18 -0.01
CA GLY A 54 9.66 12.83 -0.83
C GLY A 54 9.69 11.31 -1.07
N PHE A 55 8.82 10.77 -1.93
CA PHE A 55 8.98 9.40 -2.38
C PHE A 55 8.85 9.29 -3.90
N ARG A 56 9.60 8.37 -4.49
CA ARG A 56 9.48 7.99 -5.89
C ARG A 56 9.11 6.53 -6.00
N VAL A 57 8.03 6.26 -6.74
CA VAL A 57 7.64 4.91 -7.10
C VAL A 57 8.33 4.55 -8.40
N GLU A 58 9.09 3.47 -8.41
CA GLU A 58 9.66 2.93 -9.64
C GLU A 58 8.64 2.01 -10.32
N TRP A 59 8.48 2.17 -11.62
CA TRP A 59 7.57 1.34 -12.43
C TRP A 59 7.85 -0.17 -12.31
N ARG A 60 9.09 -0.54 -12.02
CA ARG A 60 9.46 -1.93 -11.73
C ARG A 60 8.72 -2.52 -10.55
N TRP A 61 8.48 -1.73 -9.51
CA TRP A 61 7.77 -2.19 -8.32
C TRP A 61 6.28 -2.42 -8.60
N LEU A 62 5.67 -1.53 -9.38
CA LEU A 62 4.28 -1.72 -9.84
C LEU A 62 4.13 -3.04 -10.62
N ARG A 63 5.12 -3.38 -11.45
CA ARG A 63 5.16 -4.66 -12.15
C ARG A 63 5.34 -5.86 -11.23
N GLN A 64 5.92 -5.66 -10.04
CA GLN A 64 6.10 -6.74 -9.06
C GLN A 64 4.88 -6.90 -8.13
N THR A 65 4.05 -5.86 -7.95
CA THR A 65 2.77 -5.92 -7.20
C THR A 65 1.76 -6.88 -7.80
N TRP A 66 1.89 -7.22 -9.06
CA TRP A 66 1.10 -8.25 -9.70
C TRP A 66 1.20 -9.62 -9.00
N LYS A 67 2.38 -9.99 -8.48
CA LYS A 67 2.59 -11.28 -7.80
C LYS A 67 1.79 -11.39 -6.49
N PRO A 68 1.84 -10.41 -5.56
CA PRO A 68 0.95 -10.38 -4.39
C PRO A 68 -0.54 -10.39 -4.76
N LEU A 69 -0.94 -9.63 -5.79
CA LEU A 69 -2.34 -9.58 -6.23
C LEU A 69 -2.88 -10.95 -6.68
N LEU A 70 -2.07 -11.74 -7.38
CA LEU A 70 -2.44 -13.10 -7.76
C LEU A 70 -2.57 -14.04 -6.55
N ARG A 71 -1.88 -13.73 -5.47
CA ARG A 71 -1.96 -14.51 -4.22
C ARG A 71 -3.18 -14.16 -3.38
N VAL A 72 -3.81 -13.01 -3.57
CA VAL A 72 -5.00 -12.61 -2.81
C VAL A 72 -6.09 -13.69 -2.86
N VAL A 73 -6.35 -14.25 -4.02
CA VAL A 73 -7.41 -15.25 -4.19
C VAL A 73 -7.09 -16.56 -3.45
N PRO A 74 -5.94 -17.23 -3.67
CA PRO A 74 -5.63 -18.45 -2.93
C PRO A 74 -5.47 -18.19 -1.43
N ASP A 75 -4.85 -17.08 -1.03
CA ASP A 75 -4.66 -16.74 0.38
C ASP A 75 -6.00 -16.45 1.07
N PHE A 76 -6.98 -15.88 0.37
CA PHE A 76 -8.34 -15.72 0.89
C PHE A 76 -8.96 -17.08 1.27
N PHE A 77 -8.84 -18.09 0.41
CA PHE A 77 -9.36 -19.44 0.73
C PHE A 77 -8.59 -20.09 1.87
N VAL A 78 -7.26 -19.89 1.94
CA VAL A 78 -6.44 -20.37 3.06
C VAL A 78 -6.94 -19.81 4.38
N VAL A 79 -7.18 -18.50 4.45
CA VAL A 79 -7.71 -17.85 5.66
C VAL A 79 -9.13 -18.30 5.95
N LEU A 80 -9.99 -18.42 4.95
CA LEU A 80 -11.35 -18.90 5.12
C LEU A 80 -11.40 -20.32 5.73
N PHE A 81 -10.54 -21.22 5.26
CA PHE A 81 -10.43 -22.58 5.83
C PHE A 81 -9.79 -22.56 7.23
N ALA A 82 -8.88 -21.63 7.49
CA ALA A 82 -8.27 -21.48 8.82
C ALA A 82 -9.27 -20.99 9.87
N LEU A 83 -10.28 -20.22 9.48
CA LEU A 83 -11.38 -19.82 10.37
C LEU A 83 -12.19 -21.00 10.89
N ALA A 84 -12.34 -22.06 10.09
CA ALA A 84 -13.01 -23.30 10.52
C ALA A 84 -12.14 -24.14 11.46
N ARG A 85 -10.81 -23.95 11.44
CA ARG A 85 -9.86 -24.67 12.30
C ARG A 85 -8.77 -23.70 12.77
N PRO A 86 -9.07 -22.83 13.76
CA PRO A 86 -8.14 -21.80 14.20
C PRO A 86 -6.82 -22.41 14.67
N ARG A 87 -5.73 -21.89 14.13
CA ARG A 87 -4.36 -22.22 14.52
C ARG A 87 -3.70 -20.95 15.01
N PRO A 88 -2.75 -21.04 15.93
CA PRO A 88 -1.95 -19.88 16.31
C PRO A 88 -1.20 -19.37 15.06
N GLY A 89 -1.26 -18.08 14.80
CA GLY A 89 -0.44 -17.43 13.80
C GLY A 89 1.05 -17.50 14.16
N SER A 90 1.88 -17.14 13.22
CA SER A 90 3.34 -17.10 13.42
C SER A 90 3.90 -15.73 13.06
N PHE A 91 4.94 -15.34 13.81
CA PHE A 91 5.75 -14.17 13.47
C PHE A 91 7.01 -14.65 12.75
N ARG A 92 7.40 -13.90 11.74
CA ARG A 92 8.69 -14.09 11.07
C ARG A 92 9.35 -12.76 10.75
N THR A 93 10.65 -12.73 10.82
CA THR A 93 11.44 -11.58 10.41
C THR A 93 11.95 -11.80 8.98
N VAL A 94 11.81 -10.79 8.14
CA VAL A 94 12.29 -10.79 6.76
C VAL A 94 13.21 -9.60 6.58
N SER A 95 14.42 -9.82 6.12
CA SER A 95 15.34 -8.73 5.81
C SER A 95 15.01 -8.10 4.45
N PHE A 96 15.13 -6.80 4.38
CA PHE A 96 14.97 -6.01 3.16
C PHE A 96 16.08 -4.96 3.04
N PRO A 97 16.47 -4.56 1.83
CA PRO A 97 17.44 -3.50 1.65
C PRO A 97 16.85 -2.16 2.06
N THR A 98 17.32 -1.60 3.18
CA THR A 98 16.83 -0.32 3.75
C THR A 98 17.06 0.86 2.82
N GLY A 99 18.11 0.79 1.98
CA GLY A 99 18.54 1.91 1.16
C GLY A 99 19.06 3.08 2.02
N GLY A 100 19.13 4.24 1.41
CA GLY A 100 19.55 5.49 2.07
C GLY A 100 18.37 6.41 2.38
N THR A 101 18.67 7.70 2.39
CA THR A 101 17.70 8.79 2.67
C THR A 101 17.03 9.34 1.41
N ARG A 102 17.28 8.74 0.23
CA ARG A 102 16.72 9.19 -1.05
C ARG A 102 15.21 8.90 -1.13
N ASP A 103 14.50 9.70 -1.89
CA ASP A 103 13.05 9.56 -2.13
C ASP A 103 12.66 8.16 -2.64
N VAL A 104 13.53 7.53 -3.43
CA VAL A 104 13.36 6.16 -3.93
C VAL A 104 13.40 5.15 -2.79
N ASP A 105 14.28 5.35 -1.83
CA ASP A 105 14.43 4.43 -0.69
C ASP A 105 13.23 4.56 0.26
N ALA A 106 12.70 5.78 0.46
CA ALA A 106 11.45 6.01 1.18
C ALA A 106 10.26 5.32 0.49
N GLY A 107 10.16 5.42 -0.83
CA GLY A 107 9.14 4.73 -1.61
C GLY A 107 9.26 3.20 -1.52
N ARG A 108 10.49 2.66 -1.52
CA ARG A 108 10.74 1.22 -1.34
C ARG A 108 10.26 0.75 0.03
N ARG A 109 10.61 1.48 1.11
CA ARG A 109 10.15 1.14 2.47
C ARG A 109 8.62 1.11 2.56
N ALA A 110 7.94 2.13 2.04
CA ALA A 110 6.48 2.15 2.00
C ALA A 110 5.91 0.96 1.22
N PHE A 111 6.53 0.59 0.11
CA PHE A 111 6.11 -0.54 -0.70
C PHE A 111 6.33 -1.89 -0.02
N VAL A 112 7.44 -2.06 0.69
CA VAL A 112 7.76 -3.28 1.46
C VAL A 112 6.75 -3.52 2.59
N VAL A 113 6.19 -2.47 3.18
CA VAL A 113 5.12 -2.58 4.19
C VAL A 113 3.78 -2.88 3.52
N LEU A 114 3.46 -2.18 2.44
CA LEU A 114 2.15 -2.26 1.80
C LEU A 114 1.94 -3.59 1.05
N ALA A 115 2.91 -4.02 0.25
CA ALA A 115 2.73 -5.15 -0.66
C ALA A 115 2.43 -6.48 0.04
N PRO A 116 3.13 -6.88 1.12
CA PRO A 116 2.77 -8.09 1.87
C PRO A 116 1.43 -7.97 2.59
N SER A 117 1.07 -6.76 3.05
CA SER A 117 -0.19 -6.51 3.78
C SER A 117 -1.42 -6.52 2.85
N LEU A 118 -1.25 -6.52 1.54
CA LEU A 118 -2.35 -6.73 0.59
C LEU A 118 -2.85 -8.19 0.57
N ALA A 119 -2.01 -9.14 0.95
CA ALA A 119 -2.40 -10.54 1.05
C ALA A 119 -3.17 -10.79 2.36
N PRO A 120 -4.34 -11.44 2.35
CA PRO A 120 -5.17 -11.62 3.54
C PRO A 120 -4.52 -12.52 4.61
N ASN A 121 -3.51 -13.30 4.25
CA ASN A 121 -2.81 -14.21 5.16
C ASN A 121 -1.64 -13.57 5.91
N SER A 122 -1.14 -12.41 5.48
CA SER A 122 0.04 -11.78 6.07
C SER A 122 -0.18 -10.31 6.36
N LEU A 123 0.38 -9.83 7.47
CA LEU A 123 0.35 -8.44 7.89
C LEU A 123 1.74 -8.01 8.35
N VAL A 124 2.23 -6.91 7.81
CA VAL A 124 3.43 -6.28 8.34
C VAL A 124 3.08 -5.57 9.64
N VAL A 125 3.73 -5.99 10.72
CA VAL A 125 3.50 -5.44 12.06
C VAL A 125 4.47 -4.33 12.37
N ASP A 126 5.71 -4.48 11.92
CA ASP A 126 6.78 -3.51 12.14
C ASP A 126 7.78 -3.54 10.98
N ALA A 127 8.42 -2.42 10.74
CA ALA A 127 9.46 -2.28 9.72
C ALA A 127 10.57 -1.36 10.24
N ASP A 128 11.67 -1.96 10.66
CA ASP A 128 12.82 -1.23 11.15
C ASP A 128 13.72 -0.81 9.97
N ALA A 129 13.82 0.50 9.79
CA ALA A 129 14.66 1.08 8.75
C ALA A 129 16.16 1.08 9.11
N GLU A 130 16.52 0.92 10.37
CA GLU A 130 17.92 0.90 10.82
C GLU A 130 18.53 -0.49 10.64
N THR A 131 17.81 -1.52 11.06
CA THR A 131 18.27 -2.91 10.95
C THR A 131 17.98 -3.54 9.59
N GLY A 132 17.02 -2.99 8.85
CA GLY A 132 16.56 -3.57 7.58
C GLY A 132 15.73 -4.81 7.78
N GLU A 133 15.00 -4.88 8.86
CA GLU A 133 14.14 -6.00 9.20
C GLU A 133 12.67 -5.60 9.17
N VAL A 134 11.84 -6.51 8.68
CA VAL A 134 10.37 -6.40 8.69
C VAL A 134 9.82 -7.56 9.48
N LEU A 135 9.03 -7.24 10.50
CA LEU A 135 8.27 -8.22 11.26
C LEU A 135 6.91 -8.46 10.59
N VAL A 136 6.72 -9.67 10.12
CA VAL A 136 5.49 -10.09 9.45
C VAL A 136 4.76 -11.10 10.35
N HIS A 137 3.46 -10.89 10.53
CA HIS A 137 2.55 -11.83 11.15
C HIS A 137 1.80 -12.59 10.07
N ASP A 138 1.97 -13.91 10.02
CA ASP A 138 1.20 -14.79 9.16
C ASP A 138 0.06 -15.45 9.98
N LEU A 139 -1.17 -15.34 9.51
CA LEU A 139 -2.34 -16.00 10.14
C LEU A 139 -2.23 -17.52 10.01
N VAL A 140 -1.77 -17.99 8.85
CA VAL A 140 -1.42 -19.39 8.62
C VAL A 140 0.05 -19.44 8.26
N PRO A 141 0.89 -20.20 9.00
CA PRO A 141 2.31 -20.27 8.72
C PRO A 141 2.57 -20.64 7.26
N SER A 142 3.26 -19.78 6.54
CA SER A 142 3.60 -19.98 5.12
C SER A 142 5.12 -20.08 4.98
N ALA A 143 5.59 -21.11 4.30
CA ALA A 143 6.99 -21.25 3.93
C ALA A 143 7.41 -20.31 2.77
N ALA A 144 6.44 -19.66 2.13
CA ALA A 144 6.70 -18.76 1.01
C ALA A 144 7.20 -17.40 1.53
N SER A 145 8.43 -17.05 1.25
CA SER A 145 8.90 -15.68 1.44
C SER A 145 8.03 -14.73 0.62
N PRO A 146 7.56 -13.61 1.20
CA PRO A 146 7.01 -12.55 0.37
C PRO A 146 8.11 -12.13 -0.59
N GLY A 147 7.81 -12.13 -1.88
CA GLY A 147 8.74 -11.63 -2.89
C GLY A 147 8.91 -10.13 -2.73
N LEU A 148 9.70 -9.72 -1.75
CA LEU A 148 10.06 -8.32 -1.55
C LEU A 148 10.99 -7.86 -2.66
N PRO A 149 10.83 -6.66 -3.21
CA PRO A 149 11.64 -6.10 -4.29
C PRO A 149 13.04 -5.68 -3.82
#